data_d65e66f30a755ecd7138d68e8eab8140
#
_entry.id   d65e66f30a755ecd7138d68e8eab8140
#
_cell.length_a   1.000
_cell.length_b   1.000
_cell.length_c   1.000
_cell.angle_alpha   90.00
_cell.angle_beta   90.00
_cell.angle_gamma   90.00
#
_symmetry.space_group_name_H-M   'P 1'
#
loop_
_entity.id
_entity.type
_entity.pdbx_description
1 polymer ?
#
loop_
_entity_poly.entity_id
_entity_poly.type
_entity_poly.pdbx_seq_one_letter_code
_entity_poly.pdbx_strand_id
1 'polypeptide(L)'
;MNKSDLIDAMAEHAGITKAAAKKALECALIEIEGALQKGNRVSLVGFGSWSVSRRAARDGRNPQTGATIKIKAKNVVKFKAGSDLSGSVN
;
A
#
# COMPACT_ATOMS: atom_id res chain seq x y z
N MET A 1 11.72 9.85 -4.95
CA MET A 1 10.92 9.34 -6.10
C MET A 1 9.45 9.52 -5.82
N ASN A 2 8.74 10.07 -6.76
CA ASN A 2 7.29 10.20 -6.67
C ASN A 2 6.62 9.43 -7.84
N LYS A 3 5.31 9.52 -7.94
CA LYS A 3 4.56 8.82 -8.98
C LYS A 3 5.00 9.23 -10.40
N SER A 4 5.26 10.51 -10.58
CA SER A 4 5.71 11.07 -11.87
C SER A 4 7.08 10.52 -12.27
N ASP A 5 8.03 10.47 -11.32
CA ASP A 5 9.35 9.90 -11.56
C ASP A 5 9.28 8.41 -11.91
N LEU A 6 8.40 7.68 -11.23
CA LEU A 6 8.20 6.26 -11.50
C LEU A 6 7.62 6.04 -12.90
N ILE A 7 6.67 6.86 -13.32
CA ILE A 7 6.09 6.78 -14.66
C ILE A 7 7.16 7.03 -15.74
N ASP A 8 8.01 8.02 -15.54
CA ASP A 8 9.10 8.33 -16.46
C ASP A 8 10.08 7.14 -16.59
N ALA A 9 10.47 6.55 -15.47
CA ALA A 9 11.33 5.38 -15.44
C ALA A 9 10.69 4.17 -16.13
N MET A 10 9.41 3.93 -15.87
CA MET A 10 8.65 2.84 -16.50
C MET A 10 8.60 3.00 -18.02
N ALA A 11 8.31 4.21 -18.49
CA ALA A 11 8.25 4.50 -19.93
C ALA A 11 9.59 4.22 -20.60
N GLU A 12 10.67 4.66 -19.98
CA GLU A 12 12.02 4.46 -20.50
C GLU A 12 12.42 2.98 -20.52
N HIS A 13 12.27 2.29 -19.41
CA HIS A 13 12.70 0.89 -19.29
C HIS A 13 11.81 -0.09 -20.05
N ALA A 14 10.52 0.17 -20.15
CA ALA A 14 9.60 -0.68 -20.89
C ALA A 14 9.50 -0.33 -22.38
N GLY A 15 10.10 0.78 -22.80
CA GLY A 15 10.04 1.22 -24.21
C GLY A 15 8.66 1.62 -24.64
N ILE A 16 7.88 2.22 -23.75
CA ILE A 16 6.50 2.69 -24.00
C ILE A 16 6.40 4.20 -23.77
N THR A 17 5.29 4.79 -24.23
CA THR A 17 5.05 6.21 -23.99
C THR A 17 4.76 6.49 -22.51
N LYS A 18 4.97 7.73 -22.07
CA LYS A 18 4.63 8.14 -20.70
C LYS A 18 3.13 8.00 -20.45
N ALA A 19 2.29 8.26 -21.44
CA ALA A 19 0.84 8.08 -21.33
C ALA A 19 0.47 6.62 -21.09
N ALA A 20 1.10 5.68 -21.82
CA ALA A 20 0.89 4.25 -21.60
C ALA A 20 1.41 3.78 -20.25
N ALA A 21 2.58 4.28 -19.83
CA ALA A 21 3.16 3.96 -18.52
C ALA A 21 2.26 4.45 -17.38
N LYS A 22 1.74 5.67 -17.49
CA LYS A 22 0.81 6.24 -16.51
C LYS A 22 -0.44 5.39 -16.38
N LYS A 23 -1.04 5.02 -17.51
CA LYS A 23 -2.25 4.19 -17.52
C LYS A 23 -1.99 2.81 -16.91
N ALA A 24 -0.86 2.19 -17.25
CA ALA A 24 -0.50 0.89 -16.71
C ALA A 24 -0.32 0.95 -15.18
N LEU A 25 0.37 1.96 -14.67
CA LEU A 25 0.57 2.13 -13.24
C LEU A 25 -0.75 2.39 -12.52
N GLU A 26 -1.59 3.26 -13.06
CA GLU A 26 -2.90 3.56 -12.48
C GLU A 26 -3.79 2.32 -12.43
N CYS A 27 -3.78 1.49 -13.47
CA CYS A 27 -4.51 0.23 -13.49
C CYS A 27 -4.00 -0.72 -12.39
N ALA A 28 -2.68 -0.85 -12.24
CA ALA A 28 -2.09 -1.69 -11.20
C ALA A 28 -2.52 -1.25 -9.80
N LEU A 29 -2.47 0.06 -9.53
CA LEU A 29 -2.87 0.61 -8.24
C LEU A 29 -4.36 0.41 -7.95
N ILE A 30 -5.21 0.59 -8.96
CA ILE A 30 -6.65 0.36 -8.83
C ILE A 30 -6.95 -1.10 -8.54
N GLU A 31 -6.28 -2.03 -9.21
CA GLU A 31 -6.46 -3.46 -8.98
C GLU A 31 -6.02 -3.88 -7.57
N ILE A 32 -4.90 -3.34 -7.10
CA ILE A 32 -4.40 -3.60 -5.74
C ILE A 32 -5.41 -3.05 -4.71
N GLU A 33 -5.86 -1.82 -4.90
CA GLU A 33 -6.85 -1.18 -4.03
C GLU A 33 -8.15 -1.99 -3.99
N GLY A 34 -8.65 -2.40 -5.15
CA GLY A 34 -9.88 -3.18 -5.26
C GLY A 34 -9.80 -4.53 -4.55
N ALA A 35 -8.67 -5.22 -4.65
CA ALA A 35 -8.44 -6.47 -3.94
C ALA A 35 -8.43 -6.27 -2.42
N LEU A 36 -7.78 -5.22 -1.96
CA LEU A 36 -7.70 -4.90 -0.52
C LEU A 36 -9.05 -4.46 0.03
N GLN A 37 -9.86 -3.75 -0.76
CA GLN A 37 -11.24 -3.39 -0.36
C GLN A 37 -12.10 -4.62 -0.10
N LYS A 38 -11.85 -5.70 -0.84
CA LYS A 38 -12.54 -6.99 -0.65
C LYS A 38 -11.95 -7.83 0.49
N GLY A 39 -10.92 -7.35 1.15
CA GLY A 39 -10.22 -8.07 2.21
C GLY A 39 -9.22 -9.10 1.70
N ASN A 40 -8.93 -9.11 0.40
CA ASN A 40 -7.97 -10.05 -0.19
C ASN A 40 -6.55 -9.53 -0.02
N ARG A 41 -5.63 -10.47 0.20
CA ARG A 41 -4.21 -10.17 0.24
C ARG A 41 -3.68 -10.02 -1.19
N VAL A 42 -2.78 -9.06 -1.40
CA VAL A 42 -2.07 -8.89 -2.66
C VAL A 42 -0.61 -9.26 -2.44
N SER A 43 -0.10 -10.20 -3.22
CA SER A 43 1.29 -10.64 -3.10
C SER A 43 2.00 -10.51 -4.45
N LEU A 44 3.11 -9.76 -4.45
CA LEU A 44 4.00 -9.64 -5.61
C LEU A 44 5.30 -10.36 -5.28
N VAL A 45 5.48 -11.52 -5.89
CA VAL A 45 6.66 -12.37 -5.65
C VAL A 45 7.94 -11.58 -5.90
N GLY A 46 8.88 -11.64 -4.95
CA GLY A 46 10.14 -10.93 -5.04
C GLY A 46 10.09 -9.47 -4.58
N PHE A 47 8.90 -8.93 -4.34
CA PHE A 47 8.76 -7.54 -3.92
C PHE A 47 8.16 -7.43 -2.51
N GLY A 48 6.95 -7.89 -2.32
CA GLY A 48 6.28 -7.80 -1.04
C GLY A 48 4.80 -8.10 -1.12
N SER A 49 4.11 -7.90 -0.02
CA SER A 49 2.68 -8.17 0.04
C SER A 49 1.94 -7.10 0.84
N TRP A 50 0.71 -6.85 0.44
CA TRP A 50 -0.23 -5.99 1.14
C TRP A 50 -1.32 -6.84 1.73
N SER A 51 -1.74 -6.49 2.93
CA SER A 51 -2.85 -7.15 3.61
C SER A 51 -3.68 -6.15 4.39
N VAL A 52 -4.91 -6.52 4.68
CA VAL A 52 -5.80 -5.70 5.49
C VAL A 52 -5.91 -6.34 6.86
N SER A 53 -5.65 -5.54 7.89
CA SER A 53 -5.82 -5.93 9.27
C SER A 53 -6.94 -5.09 9.88
N ARG A 54 -7.91 -5.76 10.51
CA ARG A 54 -8.98 -5.05 11.20
C ARG A 54 -8.55 -4.77 12.64
N ARG A 55 -8.58 -3.52 13.03
CA ARG A 55 -8.41 -3.13 14.42
C ARG A 55 -9.78 -3.00 15.05
N ALA A 56 -10.03 -3.78 16.11
CA ALA A 56 -11.27 -3.72 16.85
C ALA A 56 -11.45 -2.36 17.55
N ALA A 57 -12.69 -1.98 17.79
CA ALA A 57 -13.00 -0.82 18.59
C ALA A 57 -12.40 -1.00 20.00
N ARG A 58 -11.84 0.05 20.54
CA ARG A 58 -11.23 0.04 21.87
C ARG A 58 -11.41 1.38 22.56
N ASP A 59 -11.24 1.37 23.87
CA ASP A 59 -11.19 2.60 24.64
C ASP A 59 -9.76 3.13 24.66
N GLY A 60 -9.61 4.40 24.34
CA GLY A 60 -8.35 5.12 24.46
C GLY A 60 -8.47 6.19 25.53
N ARG A 61 -7.37 6.82 25.88
CA ARG A 61 -7.31 7.89 26.84
C ARG A 61 -6.72 9.15 26.21
N ASN A 62 -7.38 10.28 26.39
CA ASN A 62 -6.84 11.56 25.94
C ASN A 62 -5.65 11.94 26.84
N PRO A 63 -4.42 12.08 26.30
CA PRO A 63 -3.26 12.38 27.13
C PRO A 63 -3.28 13.77 27.78
N GLN A 64 -4.09 14.70 27.26
CA GLN A 64 -4.19 16.05 27.80
C GLN A 64 -5.20 16.16 28.93
N THR A 65 -6.34 15.50 28.80
CA THR A 65 -7.44 15.61 29.76
C THR A 65 -7.61 14.37 30.62
N GLY A 66 -7.01 13.26 30.24
CA GLY A 66 -7.19 11.96 30.88
C GLY A 66 -8.56 11.33 30.65
N ALA A 67 -9.41 11.97 29.82
CA ALA A 67 -10.73 11.45 29.50
C ALA A 67 -10.65 10.21 28.64
N THR A 68 -11.54 9.24 28.89
CA THR A 68 -11.66 8.05 28.05
C THR A 68 -12.36 8.42 26.75
N ILE A 69 -11.75 8.04 25.64
CA ILE A 69 -12.31 8.21 24.30
C ILE A 69 -12.52 6.84 23.66
N LYS A 70 -13.56 6.73 22.85
CA LYS A 70 -13.84 5.51 22.09
C LYS A 70 -13.17 5.59 20.73
N ILE A 71 -12.30 4.62 20.44
CA ILE A 71 -11.65 4.47 19.15
C ILE A 71 -12.44 3.45 18.35
N LYS A 72 -13.00 3.88 17.21
CA LYS A 72 -13.81 3.02 16.35
C LYS A 72 -12.97 1.94 15.71
N ALA A 73 -13.57 0.79 15.45
CA ALA A 73 -12.96 -0.26 14.63
C ALA A 73 -12.67 0.29 13.24
N LYS A 74 -11.51 -0.08 12.67
CA LYS A 74 -11.13 0.29 11.31
C LYS A 74 -10.25 -0.77 10.67
N ASN A 75 -10.25 -0.78 9.35
CA ASN A 75 -9.34 -1.62 8.57
C ASN A 75 -8.06 -0.83 8.30
N VAL A 76 -6.92 -1.50 8.42
CA VAL A 76 -5.61 -0.90 8.20
C VAL A 76 -4.87 -1.72 7.15
N VAL A 77 -4.34 -1.05 6.14
CA VAL A 77 -3.50 -1.68 5.13
C VAL A 77 -2.09 -1.78 5.68
N LYS A 78 -1.51 -2.98 5.58
CA LYS A 78 -0.13 -3.23 5.97
C LYS A 78 0.65 -3.74 4.77
N PHE A 79 1.87 -3.26 4.61
CA PHE A 79 2.81 -3.75 3.62
C PHE A 79 3.94 -4.48 4.31
N LYS A 80 4.26 -5.69 3.81
CA LYS A 80 5.41 -6.46 4.25
C LYS A 80 6.36 -6.66 3.08
N ALA A 81 7.58 -6.18 3.20
CA ALA A 81 8.60 -6.38 2.17
C ALA A 81 8.95 -7.86 2.04
N GLY A 82 9.11 -8.31 0.81
CA GLY A 82 9.63 -9.65 0.54
C GLY A 82 11.10 -9.74 0.86
N SER A 83 11.61 -10.97 0.99
CA SER A 83 13.03 -11.20 1.31
C SER A 83 13.98 -10.59 0.28
N ASP A 84 13.61 -10.63 -1.01
CA ASP A 84 14.42 -10.05 -2.07
C ASP A 84 14.53 -8.53 -1.95
N LEU A 85 13.40 -7.86 -1.68
CA LEU A 85 13.39 -6.41 -1.49
C LEU A 85 14.17 -6.02 -0.23
N SER A 86 13.90 -6.69 0.89
CA SER A 86 14.63 -6.45 2.14
C SER A 86 16.13 -6.67 1.98
N GLY A 87 16.52 -7.74 1.28
CA GLY A 87 17.91 -8.06 1.04
C GLY A 87 18.62 -7.03 0.16
N SER A 88 17.90 -6.42 -0.79
CA SER A 88 18.49 -5.46 -1.72
C SER A 88 18.88 -4.14 -1.06
N VAL A 89 18.29 -3.79 0.09
CA VAL A 89 18.59 -2.55 0.80
C VAL A 89 19.50 -2.74 2.01
N ASN A 90 19.94 -3.98 2.27
CA ASN A 90 20.83 -4.31 3.39
C ASN A 90 22.19 -4.79 2.93
#